data_4a05fbd1a428b3b49ea156dd7620b1c7
#
_entry.id   4a05fbd1a428b3b49ea156dd7620b1c7
#
_cell.length_a   1.000
_cell.length_b   1.000
_cell.length_c   1.000
_cell.angle_alpha   90.00
_cell.angle_beta   90.00
_cell.angle_gamma   90.00
#
_symmetry.space_group_name_H-M   'P 1'
#
loop_
_entity.id
_entity.type
_entity.pdbx_description
1 polymer ?
#
loop_
_entity_poly.entity_id
_entity_poly.type
_entity_poly.pdbx_seq_one_letter_code
_entity_poly.pdbx_strand_id
1 'polypeptide(L)'
;FENGQAYENMCYHDVAPAVALPAPGTVVLRFFAPDATCVEVAGIGGGMGNTHHVMKRSTEEDGWWEITLHDIPEGFHYHEYFVDGNRCLNPHAPIGYGCFRPINYFEMPGEDSSFYYLNDVPHGDIRMEQYRSPVTGRIKACWVYTPPGYDYAHTESYPVLYLQHGVGENETGWIW
;
A
#
# COMPACT_ATOMS: atom_id res chain seq x y z
N PHE A 1 27.13 12.21 -2.64
CA PHE A 1 25.80 12.52 -3.18
C PHE A 1 25.94 13.69 -4.14
N GLU A 2 26.03 13.41 -5.43
CA GLU A 2 26.09 14.43 -6.46
C GLU A 2 24.68 14.99 -6.69
N ASN A 3 24.53 16.30 -6.51
CA ASN A 3 23.49 17.13 -7.09
C ASN A 3 22.03 16.93 -6.66
N GLY A 4 21.74 16.72 -5.39
CA GLY A 4 20.35 16.76 -4.91
C GLY A 4 19.46 15.57 -5.33
N GLN A 5 19.90 14.72 -6.25
CA GLN A 5 19.14 13.54 -6.72
C GLN A 5 18.70 12.59 -5.61
N ALA A 6 19.45 12.54 -4.50
CA ALA A 6 19.05 11.75 -3.34
C ALA A 6 17.73 12.25 -2.72
N TYR A 7 17.45 13.54 -2.80
CA TYR A 7 16.22 14.13 -2.28
C TYR A 7 15.05 13.98 -3.26
N GLU A 8 15.29 14.04 -4.56
CA GLU A 8 14.28 13.79 -5.58
C GLU A 8 13.81 12.33 -5.54
N ASN A 9 14.73 11.39 -5.31
CA ASN A 9 14.40 9.98 -5.15
C ASN A 9 13.79 9.64 -3.77
N MET A 10 13.73 10.58 -2.84
CA MET A 10 13.05 10.44 -1.55
C MET A 10 11.64 11.03 -1.55
N CYS A 11 11.14 11.52 -2.68
CA CYS A 11 9.77 11.98 -2.81
C CYS A 11 8.81 10.80 -2.73
N TYR A 12 8.09 10.74 -1.63
CA TYR A 12 7.10 9.69 -1.32
C TYR A 12 5.89 9.66 -2.27
N HIS A 13 5.82 10.57 -3.22
CA HIS A 13 4.71 10.74 -4.17
C HIS A 13 5.04 10.36 -5.60
N ASP A 14 6.31 10.11 -5.90
CA ASP A 14 6.63 9.54 -7.19
C ASP A 14 6.13 8.11 -7.21
N VAL A 15 5.25 7.85 -8.16
CA VAL A 15 4.72 6.51 -8.43
C VAL A 15 5.89 5.55 -8.41
N ALA A 16 5.89 4.66 -7.44
CA ALA A 16 6.93 3.65 -7.35
C ALA A 16 7.03 2.97 -8.72
N PRO A 17 8.20 2.98 -9.38
CA PRO A 17 8.32 2.51 -10.76
C PRO A 17 7.97 1.03 -10.94
N ALA A 18 7.74 0.34 -9.82
CA ALA A 18 7.42 -1.07 -9.77
C ALA A 18 5.93 -1.40 -9.92
N VAL A 19 5.04 -0.41 -9.91
CA VAL A 19 3.60 -0.60 -10.12
C VAL A 19 3.10 0.43 -11.12
N ALA A 20 2.44 -0.01 -12.18
CA ALA A 20 1.74 0.86 -13.11
C ALA A 20 0.35 0.30 -13.41
N LEU A 21 -0.62 1.20 -13.57
CA LEU A 21 -2.02 0.89 -13.86
C LEU A 21 -2.41 1.52 -15.20
N PRO A 22 -1.99 0.92 -16.34
CA PRO A 22 -2.14 1.53 -17.66
C PRO A 22 -3.57 1.59 -18.16
N ALA A 23 -4.45 0.74 -17.65
CA ALA A 23 -5.86 0.69 -18.00
C ALA A 23 -6.67 0.03 -16.86
N PRO A 24 -7.99 0.26 -16.80
CA PRO A 24 -8.85 -0.45 -15.87
C PRO A 24 -8.64 -1.98 -15.95
N GLY A 25 -8.52 -2.61 -14.80
CA GLY A 25 -8.31 -4.06 -14.70
C GLY A 25 -6.92 -4.55 -15.13
N THR A 26 -5.99 -3.64 -15.46
CA THR A 26 -4.64 -4.02 -15.89
C THR A 26 -3.60 -3.44 -14.95
N VAL A 27 -2.72 -4.29 -14.44
CA VAL A 27 -1.56 -3.87 -13.64
C VAL A 27 -0.27 -4.40 -14.27
N VAL A 28 0.74 -3.54 -14.32
CA VAL A 28 2.12 -3.92 -14.63
C VAL A 28 2.91 -3.90 -13.32
N LEU A 29 3.47 -5.04 -12.97
CA LEU A 29 4.30 -5.20 -11.78
C LEU A 29 5.75 -5.44 -12.21
N ARG A 30 6.68 -4.77 -11.54
CA ARG A 30 8.11 -4.83 -11.82
C ARG A 30 8.89 -5.13 -10.54
N PHE A 31 10.01 -5.81 -10.68
CA PHE A 31 10.93 -6.11 -9.57
C PHE A 31 12.38 -6.02 -10.06
N PHE A 32 13.23 -5.37 -9.28
CA PHE A 32 14.65 -5.28 -9.60
C PHE A 32 15.42 -6.41 -8.93
N ALA A 33 15.94 -7.34 -9.73
CA ALA A 33 16.74 -8.48 -9.26
C ALA A 33 17.69 -8.93 -10.37
N PRO A 34 18.81 -8.22 -10.59
CA PRO A 34 19.71 -8.46 -11.73
C PRO A 34 20.29 -9.87 -11.74
N ASP A 35 20.61 -10.42 -10.57
CA ASP A 35 21.28 -11.72 -10.44
C ASP A 35 20.29 -12.90 -10.25
N ALA A 36 18.98 -12.63 -10.18
CA ALA A 36 17.99 -13.67 -9.99
C ALA A 36 17.86 -14.59 -11.21
N THR A 37 17.57 -15.85 -10.99
CA THR A 37 17.25 -16.83 -12.02
C THR A 37 15.75 -16.95 -12.27
N CYS A 38 14.93 -16.63 -11.28
CA CYS A 38 13.48 -16.66 -11.35
C CYS A 38 12.88 -15.59 -10.43
N VAL A 39 11.93 -14.83 -10.93
CA VAL A 39 11.13 -13.92 -10.12
C VAL A 39 9.66 -14.23 -10.38
N GLU A 40 8.89 -14.36 -9.30
CA GLU A 40 7.46 -14.61 -9.35
C GLU A 40 6.71 -13.57 -8.53
N VAL A 41 5.46 -13.35 -8.87
CA VAL A 41 4.51 -12.57 -8.07
C VAL A 41 3.24 -13.38 -7.85
N ALA A 42 2.66 -13.27 -6.66
CA ALA A 42 1.39 -13.89 -6.31
C ALA A 42 0.53 -12.93 -5.50
N GLY A 43 -0.78 -13.00 -5.65
CA GLY A 43 -1.71 -12.42 -4.70
C GLY A 43 -1.80 -13.27 -3.43
N ILE A 44 -2.55 -12.78 -2.45
CA ILE A 44 -2.85 -13.52 -1.22
C ILE A 44 -4.36 -13.78 -1.09
N GLY A 45 -4.98 -14.15 -2.18
CA GLY A 45 -6.43 -14.27 -2.32
C GLY A 45 -7.06 -13.04 -2.97
N GLY A 46 -8.36 -12.87 -2.80
CA GLY A 46 -9.11 -11.78 -3.43
C GLY A 46 -9.01 -11.80 -4.96
N GLY A 47 -9.03 -10.64 -5.56
CA GLY A 47 -9.03 -10.48 -7.02
C GLY A 47 -7.75 -10.93 -7.72
N MET A 48 -6.61 -10.97 -7.04
CA MET A 48 -5.37 -11.51 -7.59
C MET A 48 -5.22 -13.04 -7.42
N GLY A 49 -6.07 -13.66 -6.61
CA GLY A 49 -5.94 -15.08 -6.30
C GLY A 49 -4.65 -15.43 -5.53
N ASN A 50 -4.26 -16.70 -5.57
CA ASN A 50 -3.06 -17.21 -4.93
C ASN A 50 -2.09 -17.87 -5.94
N THR A 51 -2.33 -17.69 -7.22
CA THR A 51 -1.49 -18.28 -8.26
C THR A 51 -0.18 -17.53 -8.36
N HIS A 52 0.92 -18.27 -8.41
CA HIS A 52 2.24 -17.71 -8.72
C HIS A 52 2.35 -17.47 -10.22
N HIS A 53 2.69 -16.27 -10.57
CA HIS A 53 2.93 -15.84 -11.95
C HIS A 53 4.42 -15.58 -12.13
N VAL A 54 5.06 -16.31 -13.03
CA VAL A 54 6.47 -16.10 -13.37
C VAL A 54 6.62 -14.82 -14.17
N MET A 55 7.45 -13.92 -13.68
CA MET A 55 7.79 -12.66 -14.33
C MET A 55 8.84 -12.91 -15.45
N LYS A 56 8.94 -11.98 -16.36
CA LYS A 56 9.92 -12.01 -17.45
C LYS A 56 10.96 -10.92 -17.24
N ARG A 57 12.19 -11.18 -17.65
CA ARG A 57 13.20 -10.12 -17.69
C ARG A 57 12.75 -9.03 -18.64
N SER A 58 12.88 -7.79 -18.19
CA SER A 58 12.64 -6.63 -19.04
C SER A 58 13.64 -6.62 -20.20
N THR A 59 13.16 -6.25 -21.38
CA THR A 59 14.00 -6.05 -22.56
C THR A 59 14.52 -4.62 -22.69
N GLU A 60 13.94 -3.71 -21.91
CA GLU A 60 14.23 -2.28 -21.97
C GLU A 60 15.19 -1.83 -20.87
N GLU A 61 15.11 -2.46 -19.68
CA GLU A 61 15.89 -2.10 -18.53
C GLU A 61 16.57 -3.31 -17.90
N ASP A 62 17.88 -3.31 -17.87
CA ASP A 62 18.67 -4.42 -17.32
C ASP A 62 18.44 -4.58 -15.80
N GLY A 63 18.36 -5.84 -15.38
CA GLY A 63 18.14 -6.20 -13.97
C GLY A 63 16.68 -6.15 -13.51
N TRP A 64 15.75 -5.61 -14.32
CA TRP A 64 14.34 -5.60 -14.01
C TRP A 64 13.62 -6.84 -14.53
N TRP A 65 12.63 -7.25 -13.76
CA TRP A 65 11.65 -8.27 -14.12
C TRP A 65 10.28 -7.63 -14.15
N GLU A 66 9.42 -8.07 -15.07
CA GLU A 66 8.11 -7.48 -15.26
C GLU A 66 7.04 -8.51 -15.63
N ILE A 67 5.80 -8.20 -15.28
CA ILE A 67 4.62 -8.93 -15.72
C ILE A 67 3.44 -7.97 -15.84
N THR A 68 2.61 -8.21 -16.85
CA THR A 68 1.31 -7.57 -16.97
C THR A 68 0.23 -8.57 -16.61
N LEU A 69 -0.62 -8.20 -15.67
CA LEU A 69 -1.79 -8.98 -15.26
C LEU A 69 -3.05 -8.25 -15.69
N HIS A 70 -4.04 -9.01 -16.13
CA HIS A 70 -5.32 -8.51 -16.64
C HIS A 70 -6.45 -9.03 -15.77
N ASP A 71 -7.66 -8.46 -15.98
CA ASP A 71 -8.88 -8.84 -15.28
C ASP A 71 -8.79 -8.68 -13.76
N ILE A 72 -7.96 -7.75 -13.31
CA ILE A 72 -7.86 -7.40 -11.89
C ILE A 72 -9.07 -6.53 -11.53
N PRO A 73 -9.92 -6.94 -10.59
CA PRO A 73 -11.06 -6.15 -10.17
C PRO A 73 -10.61 -4.86 -9.48
N GLU A 74 -11.52 -3.90 -9.42
CA GLU A 74 -11.30 -2.68 -8.63
C GLU A 74 -11.09 -2.98 -7.14
N GLY A 75 -10.38 -2.08 -6.46
CA GLY A 75 -10.13 -2.14 -5.03
C GLY A 75 -8.68 -2.46 -4.66
N PHE A 76 -8.49 -2.74 -3.38
CA PHE A 76 -7.20 -2.92 -2.76
C PHE A 76 -6.69 -4.36 -2.91
N HIS A 77 -5.42 -4.52 -3.34
CA HIS A 77 -4.80 -5.81 -3.62
C HIS A 77 -3.45 -5.93 -2.95
N TYR A 78 -3.33 -6.85 -1.99
CA TYR A 78 -2.04 -7.30 -1.50
C TYR A 78 -1.39 -8.27 -2.48
N HIS A 79 -0.06 -8.19 -2.62
CA HIS A 79 0.71 -9.12 -3.42
C HIS A 79 2.11 -9.34 -2.82
N GLU A 80 2.74 -10.44 -3.20
CA GLU A 80 4.05 -10.86 -2.72
C GLU A 80 4.95 -11.22 -3.89
N TYR A 81 6.24 -10.94 -3.75
CA TYR A 81 7.25 -11.36 -4.70
C TYR A 81 8.08 -12.50 -4.14
N PHE A 82 8.54 -13.35 -5.05
CA PHE A 82 9.44 -14.46 -4.75
C PHE A 82 10.62 -14.39 -5.70
N VAL A 83 11.82 -14.26 -5.14
CA VAL A 83 13.09 -14.22 -5.87
C VAL A 83 13.83 -15.52 -5.57
N ASP A 84 14.03 -16.35 -6.59
CA ASP A 84 14.62 -17.70 -6.47
C ASP A 84 13.97 -18.52 -5.34
N GLY A 85 12.64 -18.43 -5.26
CA GLY A 85 11.81 -19.12 -4.27
C GLY A 85 11.75 -18.48 -2.88
N ASN A 86 12.47 -17.37 -2.64
CA ASN A 86 12.44 -16.66 -1.37
C ASN A 86 11.46 -15.49 -1.44
N ARG A 87 10.57 -15.38 -0.45
CA ARG A 87 9.66 -14.24 -0.34
C ARG A 87 10.44 -12.96 -0.07
N CYS A 88 10.18 -11.93 -0.89
CA CYS A 88 10.84 -10.64 -0.80
C CYS A 88 9.82 -9.50 -0.81
N LEU A 89 10.13 -8.41 -0.09
CA LEU A 89 9.45 -7.13 -0.28
C LEU A 89 10.09 -6.39 -1.46
N ASN A 90 9.25 -5.77 -2.26
CA ASN A 90 9.70 -4.84 -3.27
C ASN A 90 9.78 -3.43 -2.68
N PRO A 91 10.97 -2.85 -2.50
CA PRO A 91 11.10 -1.50 -1.94
C PRO A 91 10.66 -0.39 -2.92
N HIS A 92 10.47 -0.73 -4.19
CA HIS A 92 10.02 0.18 -5.23
C HIS A 92 8.50 0.15 -5.46
N ALA A 93 7.75 -0.56 -4.63
CA ALA A 93 6.30 -0.65 -4.65
C ALA A 93 5.73 -0.24 -3.29
N PRO A 94 4.48 0.23 -3.20
CA PRO A 94 3.85 0.53 -1.92
C PRO A 94 3.90 -0.64 -0.95
N ILE A 95 4.20 -0.36 0.33
CA ILE A 95 4.29 -1.35 1.39
C ILE A 95 3.29 -0.99 2.49
N GLY A 96 2.39 -1.92 2.77
CA GLY A 96 1.46 -1.87 3.89
C GLY A 96 1.76 -2.94 4.93
N TYR A 97 0.78 -3.24 5.78
CA TYR A 97 0.86 -4.30 6.77
C TYR A 97 -0.38 -5.19 6.69
N GLY A 98 -0.20 -6.44 6.30
CA GLY A 98 -1.26 -7.44 6.19
C GLY A 98 -0.71 -8.84 6.39
N CYS A 99 -1.58 -9.79 6.70
CA CYS A 99 -1.17 -11.18 6.93
C CYS A 99 -0.04 -11.33 7.97
N PHE A 100 -0.07 -10.50 9.03
CA PHE A 100 0.91 -10.45 10.14
C PHE A 100 2.33 -10.00 9.73
N ARG A 101 2.49 -9.28 8.61
CA ARG A 101 3.80 -8.85 8.11
C ARG A 101 3.69 -7.61 7.21
N PRO A 102 4.80 -6.90 6.98
CA PRO A 102 4.90 -5.99 5.85
C PRO A 102 4.64 -6.72 4.54
N ILE A 103 3.89 -6.09 3.65
CA ILE A 103 3.46 -6.69 2.37
C ILE A 103 3.26 -5.60 1.33
N ASN A 104 3.57 -5.89 0.07
CA ASN A 104 3.29 -4.95 -1.00
C ASN A 104 1.81 -4.91 -1.35
N TYR A 105 1.36 -3.76 -1.83
CA TYR A 105 -0.01 -3.58 -2.29
C TYR A 105 -0.10 -2.61 -3.48
N PHE A 106 -1.23 -2.64 -4.14
CA PHE A 106 -1.69 -1.59 -5.03
C PHE A 106 -3.21 -1.48 -4.93
N GLU A 107 -3.74 -0.39 -5.43
CA GLU A 107 -5.18 -0.19 -5.52
C GLU A 107 -5.57 0.01 -6.99
N MET A 108 -6.46 -0.86 -7.48
CA MET A 108 -7.02 -0.77 -8.82
C MET A 108 -8.19 0.22 -8.81
N PRO A 109 -8.11 1.33 -9.56
CA PRO A 109 -9.19 2.31 -9.61
C PRO A 109 -10.50 1.73 -10.15
N GLY A 110 -11.63 2.11 -9.54
CA GLY A 110 -12.97 1.87 -10.02
C GLY A 110 -13.64 3.13 -10.56
N GLU A 111 -14.85 3.00 -11.09
CA GLU A 111 -15.62 4.15 -11.63
C GLU A 111 -15.84 5.24 -10.58
N ASP A 112 -16.13 4.86 -9.34
CA ASP A 112 -16.44 5.77 -8.23
C ASP A 112 -15.25 5.97 -7.27
N SER A 113 -14.04 5.65 -7.68
CA SER A 113 -12.86 5.69 -6.78
C SER A 113 -12.39 7.10 -6.42
N SER A 114 -12.81 8.11 -7.16
CA SER A 114 -12.34 9.49 -6.99
C SER A 114 -12.58 10.09 -5.60
N PHE A 115 -13.57 9.61 -4.86
CA PHE A 115 -13.92 10.18 -3.55
C PHE A 115 -12.91 9.85 -2.43
N TYR A 116 -12.11 8.80 -2.57
CA TYR A 116 -11.11 8.40 -1.58
C TYR A 116 -9.67 8.71 -2.00
N TYR A 117 -9.45 9.26 -3.21
CA TYR A 117 -8.15 9.78 -3.57
C TYR A 117 -7.90 11.15 -2.93
N LEU A 118 -6.63 11.52 -2.89
CA LEU A 118 -6.24 12.84 -2.43
C LEU A 118 -6.77 13.91 -3.42
N ASN A 119 -7.79 14.63 -3.02
CA ASN A 119 -8.41 15.70 -3.79
C ASN A 119 -7.95 17.06 -3.28
N ASP A 120 -8.04 18.09 -4.12
CA ASP A 120 -7.74 19.49 -3.75
C ASP A 120 -8.93 20.09 -2.97
N VAL A 121 -9.07 19.64 -1.73
CA VAL A 121 -10.09 20.08 -0.77
C VAL A 121 -9.44 20.25 0.61
N PRO A 122 -10.06 21.01 1.54
CA PRO A 122 -9.55 21.05 2.91
C PRO A 122 -9.46 19.65 3.52
N HIS A 123 -8.31 19.30 4.07
CA HIS A 123 -8.05 18.02 4.71
C HIS A 123 -8.08 18.16 6.24
N GLY A 124 -8.40 17.08 6.90
CA GLY A 124 -8.30 16.95 8.35
C GLY A 124 -6.93 16.44 8.80
N ASP A 125 -6.81 16.18 10.08
CA ASP A 125 -5.59 15.69 10.70
C ASP A 125 -5.70 14.21 11.07
N ILE A 126 -4.62 13.45 10.89
CA ILE A 126 -4.48 12.08 11.38
C ILE A 126 -3.42 12.09 12.49
N ARG A 127 -3.81 11.64 13.68
CA ARG A 127 -2.94 11.62 14.87
C ARG A 127 -2.89 10.24 15.48
N MET A 128 -1.71 9.83 15.90
CA MET A 128 -1.53 8.63 16.72
C MET A 128 -1.76 8.99 18.18
N GLU A 129 -2.72 8.30 18.81
CA GLU A 129 -3.02 8.42 20.22
C GLU A 129 -2.64 7.14 20.96
N GLN A 130 -1.98 7.31 22.10
CA GLN A 130 -1.66 6.20 22.99
C GLN A 130 -2.48 6.29 24.26
N TYR A 131 -3.04 5.17 24.67
CA TYR A 131 -3.86 5.11 25.86
C TYR A 131 -3.64 3.81 26.64
N ARG A 132 -3.89 3.86 27.94
CA ARG A 132 -3.91 2.65 28.75
C ARG A 132 -5.30 2.01 28.72
N SER A 133 -5.37 0.83 28.13
CA SER A 133 -6.61 0.06 28.07
C SER A 133 -6.99 -0.43 29.49
N PRO A 134 -8.17 -0.07 30.01
CA PRO A 134 -8.64 -0.57 31.31
C PRO A 134 -8.95 -2.08 31.25
N VAL A 135 -9.26 -2.61 30.08
CA VAL A 135 -9.60 -4.03 29.89
C VAL A 135 -8.35 -4.91 29.92
N THR A 136 -7.27 -4.49 29.22
CA THR A 136 -6.05 -5.30 29.09
C THR A 136 -4.93 -4.89 30.03
N GLY A 137 -5.03 -3.72 30.67
CA GLY A 137 -3.98 -3.12 31.49
C GLY A 137 -2.75 -2.65 30.70
N ARG A 138 -2.77 -2.76 29.38
CA ARG A 138 -1.63 -2.45 28.49
C ARG A 138 -1.80 -1.10 27.81
N ILE A 139 -0.67 -0.51 27.41
CA ILE A 139 -0.68 0.63 26.48
C ILE A 139 -1.10 0.11 25.09
N LYS A 140 -2.02 0.82 24.49
CA LYS A 140 -2.54 0.63 23.14
C LYS A 140 -2.35 1.90 22.35
N ALA A 141 -2.37 1.78 21.02
CA ALA A 141 -2.39 2.89 20.10
C ALA A 141 -3.62 2.80 19.19
N CYS A 142 -4.08 3.95 18.74
CA CYS A 142 -5.06 4.09 17.67
C CYS A 142 -4.74 5.34 16.85
N TRP A 143 -5.21 5.37 15.63
CA TRP A 143 -5.17 6.56 14.79
C TRP A 143 -6.51 7.27 14.85
N VAL A 144 -6.48 8.57 15.02
CA VAL A 144 -7.67 9.41 15.12
C VAL A 144 -7.64 10.42 13.98
N TYR A 145 -8.63 10.33 13.10
CA TYR A 145 -8.89 11.37 12.11
C TYR A 145 -9.82 12.42 12.70
N THR A 146 -9.47 13.68 12.53
CA THR A 146 -10.35 14.81 12.84
C THR A 146 -10.62 15.61 11.56
N PRO A 147 -11.88 16.05 11.32
CA PRO A 147 -12.20 16.77 10.08
C PRO A 147 -11.51 18.13 9.99
N PRO A 148 -11.46 18.74 8.77
CA PRO A 148 -10.96 20.09 8.61
C PRO A 148 -11.62 21.10 9.55
N GLY A 149 -10.83 21.93 10.20
CA GLY A 149 -11.32 22.93 11.13
C GLY A 149 -11.78 22.40 12.48
N TYR A 150 -11.46 21.13 12.80
CA TYR A 150 -11.74 20.58 14.12
C TYR A 150 -11.00 21.36 15.20
N ASP A 151 -11.74 21.86 16.19
CA ASP A 151 -11.20 22.58 17.33
C ASP A 151 -11.42 21.80 18.61
N TYR A 152 -10.35 21.40 19.27
CA TYR A 152 -10.36 20.67 20.54
C TYR A 152 -10.92 21.50 21.72
N ALA A 153 -10.98 22.82 21.57
CA ALA A 153 -11.56 23.71 22.57
C ALA A 153 -13.07 23.88 22.41
N HIS A 154 -13.65 23.45 21.30
CA HIS A 154 -15.09 23.53 21.06
C HIS A 154 -15.88 22.48 21.84
N THR A 155 -17.08 22.87 22.24
CA THR A 155 -18.04 22.00 22.95
C THR A 155 -18.95 21.21 21.99
N GLU A 156 -18.77 21.37 20.69
CA GLU A 156 -19.57 20.65 19.68
C GLU A 156 -19.17 19.18 19.67
N SER A 157 -20.20 18.33 19.64
CA SER A 157 -20.00 16.87 19.53
C SER A 157 -20.07 16.44 18.08
N TYR A 158 -19.09 15.67 17.66
CA TYR A 158 -19.07 15.03 16.34
C TYR A 158 -19.49 13.57 16.44
N PRO A 159 -20.14 13.01 15.43
CA PRO A 159 -20.36 11.57 15.36
C PRO A 159 -19.01 10.85 15.24
N VAL A 160 -18.90 9.69 15.87
CA VAL A 160 -17.66 8.91 15.90
C VAL A 160 -17.84 7.62 15.11
N LEU A 161 -16.95 7.37 14.15
CA LEU A 161 -16.83 6.11 13.44
C LEU A 161 -15.63 5.34 14.00
N TYR A 162 -15.85 4.12 14.47
CA TYR A 162 -14.81 3.19 14.89
C TYR A 162 -14.51 2.21 13.78
N LEU A 163 -13.31 2.26 13.23
CA LEU A 163 -12.83 1.33 12.20
C LEU A 163 -11.88 0.32 12.84
N GLN A 164 -12.22 -0.96 12.75
CA GLN A 164 -11.41 -2.05 13.23
C GLN A 164 -10.74 -2.74 12.03
N HIS A 165 -9.43 -2.91 12.09
CA HIS A 165 -8.70 -3.67 11.09
C HIS A 165 -9.05 -5.17 11.10
N GLY A 166 -8.72 -5.86 10.01
CA GLY A 166 -8.89 -7.31 9.87
C GLY A 166 -7.85 -8.13 10.63
N VAL A 167 -8.05 -9.44 10.66
CA VAL A 167 -7.06 -10.37 11.23
C VAL A 167 -5.77 -10.33 10.39
N GLY A 168 -4.65 -10.14 11.06
CA GLY A 168 -3.35 -10.04 10.40
C GLY A 168 -2.93 -8.64 9.96
N GLU A 169 -3.76 -7.64 10.24
CA GLU A 169 -3.46 -6.23 10.05
C GLU A 169 -3.17 -5.55 11.40
N ASN A 170 -2.96 -4.25 11.39
CA ASN A 170 -2.74 -3.44 12.58
C ASN A 170 -3.50 -2.12 12.48
N GLU A 171 -3.32 -1.24 13.46
CA GLU A 171 -4.00 0.05 13.56
C GLU A 171 -3.75 1.01 12.38
N THR A 172 -2.77 0.72 11.53
CA THR A 172 -2.50 1.54 10.34
C THR A 172 -3.33 1.13 9.11
N GLY A 173 -4.07 0.03 9.16
CA GLY A 173 -4.77 -0.54 8.00
C GLY A 173 -5.82 0.35 7.33
N TRP A 174 -6.22 1.45 7.96
CA TRP A 174 -7.20 2.41 7.43
C TRP A 174 -6.61 3.79 7.08
N ILE A 175 -5.29 3.94 7.12
CA ILE A 175 -4.62 5.24 6.91
C ILE A 175 -3.56 5.22 5.79
N TRP A 176 -3.59 4.20 4.93
CA TRP A 176 -2.73 4.11 3.75
C TRP A 176 -3.19 5.04 2.64
#